data_9ba5a2d6a5deea0d182f5e40f23266a6
#
_entry.id   9ba5a2d6a5deea0d182f5e40f23266a6
#
_cell.length_a   1.000
_cell.length_b   1.000
_cell.length_c   1.000
_cell.angle_alpha   90.00
_cell.angle_beta   90.00
_cell.angle_gamma   90.00
#
_symmetry.space_group_name_H-M   'P 1'
#
loop_
_entity.id
_entity.type
_entity.pdbx_description
1 polymer ?
#
loop_
_entity_poly.entity_id
_entity_poly.type
_entity_poly.pdbx_seq_one_letter_code
_entity_poly.pdbx_strand_id
1 'polypeptide(L)'
;MASIESGVTVFCNSVLGARSNRDGFFAVYAGMTGRYPRFGLHLDENRKPTHRVVVEAAPSGTADFTVLGYAIGSQTTNAIPLITGLERRPNLDELDALGVGMATSGGVAMFILPGVTPPYGDGDAGLGADLPSLPIQERDLRAVYEDFCSGEHSRFDIVHLGCPHASFEEMKHYAQLLDGKMVKPGVELWITTNRTVRQMARDSGLLRPIEASGAKVISDTCPISCHFARTASPDPALGVEPPTLRAIVVDSAKQARYIRDMIHCPTLLTTTEKAVETAVSGTFVPRW
;
A
#
# COMPACT_ATOMS: atom_id res chain seq x y z
N MET A 1 -15.51 0.81 -15.41
CA MET A 1 -15.56 0.92 -13.95
C MET A 1 -14.96 2.26 -13.56
N ALA A 2 -15.52 2.97 -12.60
CA ALA A 2 -15.01 4.25 -12.11
C ALA A 2 -14.43 4.04 -10.71
N SER A 3 -13.27 4.60 -10.41
CA SER A 3 -12.61 4.50 -9.11
C SER A 3 -12.05 5.84 -8.67
N ILE A 4 -12.19 6.16 -7.41
CA ILE A 4 -11.67 7.38 -6.80
C ILE A 4 -10.25 7.14 -6.26
N GLU A 5 -9.95 5.92 -5.83
CA GLU A 5 -8.68 5.57 -5.21
C GLU A 5 -7.74 4.94 -6.24
N SER A 6 -6.47 5.38 -6.23
CA SER A 6 -5.48 4.97 -7.24
C SER A 6 -5.10 3.49 -7.16
N GLY A 7 -4.97 2.93 -5.95
CA GLY A 7 -4.66 1.51 -5.75
C GLY A 7 -5.79 0.63 -6.27
N VAL A 8 -7.05 1.00 -5.97
CA VAL A 8 -8.23 0.30 -6.51
C VAL A 8 -8.25 0.34 -8.03
N THR A 9 -7.85 1.45 -8.65
CA THR A 9 -7.74 1.54 -10.12
C THR A 9 -6.76 0.51 -10.67
N VAL A 10 -5.57 0.41 -10.08
CA VAL A 10 -4.54 -0.55 -10.50
C VAL A 10 -5.03 -1.98 -10.32
N PHE A 11 -5.62 -2.30 -9.17
CA PHE A 11 -6.16 -3.62 -8.88
C PHE A 11 -7.27 -4.02 -9.87
N CYS A 12 -8.22 -3.11 -10.14
CA CYS A 12 -9.28 -3.33 -11.12
C CYS A 12 -8.75 -3.60 -12.53
N ASN A 13 -7.78 -2.80 -12.98
CA ASN A 13 -7.20 -2.95 -14.30
C ASN A 13 -6.35 -4.21 -14.45
N SER A 14 -5.52 -4.50 -13.44
CA SER A 14 -4.50 -5.53 -13.52
C SER A 14 -4.99 -6.89 -13.03
N VAL A 15 -5.65 -6.93 -11.86
CA VAL A 15 -6.01 -8.20 -11.21
C VAL A 15 -7.40 -8.67 -11.63
N LEU A 16 -8.39 -7.75 -11.68
CA LEU A 16 -9.76 -8.10 -12.06
C LEU A 16 -10.01 -8.08 -13.57
N GLY A 17 -9.06 -7.59 -14.39
CA GLY A 17 -9.25 -7.44 -15.82
C GLY A 17 -10.34 -6.44 -16.20
N ALA A 18 -10.77 -5.60 -15.27
CA ALA A 18 -11.73 -4.54 -15.52
C ALA A 18 -11.08 -3.34 -16.21
N ARG A 19 -11.87 -2.32 -16.51
CA ARG A 19 -11.37 -1.07 -17.10
C ARG A 19 -11.68 0.09 -16.18
N SER A 20 -10.65 0.79 -15.74
CA SER A 20 -10.74 1.96 -14.91
C SER A 20 -9.61 2.94 -15.25
N ASN A 21 -9.89 4.23 -15.19
CA ASN A 21 -8.86 5.26 -15.24
C ASN A 21 -8.55 5.77 -13.83
N ARG A 22 -7.40 6.36 -13.68
CA ARG A 22 -6.97 7.03 -12.46
C ARG A 22 -7.44 8.49 -12.46
N ASP A 23 -8.76 8.68 -12.28
CA ASP A 23 -9.45 9.97 -12.49
C ASP A 23 -10.63 10.12 -11.49
N GLY A 24 -10.32 10.39 -10.23
CA GLY A 24 -11.31 10.44 -9.14
C GLY A 24 -12.56 11.26 -9.44
N PHE A 25 -12.43 12.43 -10.09
CA PHE A 25 -13.59 13.27 -10.41
C PHE A 25 -14.53 12.64 -11.43
N PHE A 26 -14.03 11.92 -12.41
CA PHE A 26 -14.88 11.22 -13.39
C PHE A 26 -15.71 10.11 -12.74
N ALA A 27 -15.25 9.53 -11.63
CA ALA A 27 -16.07 8.59 -10.88
C ALA A 27 -17.33 9.26 -10.30
N VAL A 28 -17.19 10.48 -9.79
CA VAL A 28 -18.32 11.28 -9.29
C VAL A 28 -19.27 11.66 -10.44
N TYR A 29 -18.73 12.16 -11.55
CA TYR A 29 -19.55 12.51 -12.72
C TYR A 29 -20.25 11.30 -13.32
N ALA A 30 -19.59 10.14 -13.37
CA ALA A 30 -20.21 8.90 -13.82
C ALA A 30 -21.37 8.47 -12.89
N GLY A 31 -21.19 8.63 -11.58
CA GLY A 31 -22.26 8.37 -10.60
C GLY A 31 -23.46 9.29 -10.78
N MET A 32 -23.23 10.57 -11.09
CA MET A 32 -24.30 11.55 -11.32
C MET A 32 -25.04 11.38 -12.66
N THR A 33 -24.31 11.01 -13.72
CA THR A 33 -24.84 11.01 -15.09
C THR A 33 -25.20 9.62 -15.63
N GLY A 34 -24.74 8.55 -14.96
CA GLY A 34 -24.82 7.18 -15.47
C GLY A 34 -23.96 6.96 -16.74
N ARG A 35 -23.04 7.88 -17.06
CA ARG A 35 -22.19 7.82 -18.25
C ARG A 35 -20.73 8.01 -17.87
N TYR A 36 -19.85 7.34 -18.61
CA TYR A 36 -18.39 7.50 -18.48
C TYR A 36 -17.77 7.82 -19.85
N PRO A 37 -16.86 8.76 -19.96
CA PRO A 37 -16.22 9.08 -21.23
C PRO A 37 -15.33 7.91 -21.71
N ARG A 38 -15.35 7.66 -23.00
CA ARG A 38 -14.57 6.57 -23.63
C ARG A 38 -13.15 7.06 -23.94
N PHE A 39 -12.25 6.92 -22.97
CA PHE A 39 -10.83 7.34 -23.10
C PHE A 39 -9.91 6.54 -22.17
N GLY A 40 -8.60 6.75 -22.30
CA GLY A 40 -7.56 6.19 -21.42
C GLY A 40 -7.61 4.65 -21.41
N LEU A 41 -7.50 4.05 -20.21
CA LEU A 41 -7.50 2.58 -20.03
C LEU A 41 -8.85 1.90 -20.22
N HIS A 42 -9.92 2.65 -20.56
CA HIS A 42 -11.16 2.08 -21.09
C HIS A 42 -11.00 1.58 -22.52
N LEU A 43 -9.97 2.00 -23.24
CA LEU A 43 -9.66 1.61 -24.61
C LEU A 43 -8.56 0.55 -24.63
N ASP A 44 -8.76 -0.52 -25.38
CA ASP A 44 -7.80 -1.64 -25.42
C ASP A 44 -6.46 -1.24 -26.03
N GLU A 45 -6.46 -0.35 -27.02
CA GLU A 45 -5.24 0.18 -27.63
C GLU A 45 -4.30 0.89 -26.64
N ASN A 46 -4.83 1.42 -25.53
CA ASN A 46 -4.06 2.13 -24.50
C ASN A 46 -3.57 1.22 -23.37
N ARG A 47 -3.83 -0.08 -23.44
CA ARG A 47 -3.48 -1.03 -22.37
C ARG A 47 -2.23 -1.86 -22.68
N LYS A 48 -1.50 -1.51 -23.73
CA LYS A 48 -0.27 -2.20 -24.12
C LYS A 48 0.85 -1.92 -23.12
N PRO A 49 1.68 -2.93 -22.78
CA PRO A 49 2.84 -2.71 -21.94
C PRO A 49 3.83 -1.74 -22.59
N THR A 50 4.47 -0.93 -21.77
CA THR A 50 5.43 0.09 -22.22
C THR A 50 6.85 -0.18 -21.78
N HIS A 51 7.04 -0.96 -20.72
CA HIS A 51 8.34 -1.32 -20.15
C HIS A 51 8.30 -2.79 -19.69
N ARG A 52 9.40 -3.49 -19.86
CA ARG A 52 9.63 -4.79 -19.26
C ARG A 52 10.38 -4.61 -17.94
N VAL A 53 9.81 -5.04 -16.84
CA VAL A 53 10.44 -5.03 -15.53
C VAL A 53 10.88 -6.44 -15.20
N VAL A 54 12.17 -6.64 -14.93
CA VAL A 54 12.73 -7.92 -14.51
C VAL A 54 13.05 -7.85 -13.02
N VAL A 55 12.26 -8.54 -12.20
CA VAL A 55 12.47 -8.58 -10.75
C VAL A 55 13.54 -9.64 -10.45
N GLU A 56 14.66 -9.18 -9.91
CA GLU A 56 15.79 -9.99 -9.43
C GLU A 56 15.85 -10.05 -7.90
N ALA A 57 14.96 -9.30 -7.22
CA ALA A 57 14.77 -9.32 -5.77
C ALA A 57 13.79 -10.42 -5.36
N ALA A 58 13.84 -10.81 -4.08
CA ALA A 58 12.97 -11.82 -3.48
C ALA A 58 12.00 -11.19 -2.45
N PRO A 59 10.96 -10.44 -2.87
CA PRO A 59 10.03 -9.79 -1.97
C PRO A 59 9.17 -10.82 -1.21
N SER A 60 8.91 -10.54 0.07
CA SER A 60 8.11 -11.39 0.93
C SER A 60 7.11 -10.58 1.76
N GLY A 61 5.83 -10.95 1.66
CA GLY A 61 4.74 -10.27 2.36
C GLY A 61 4.37 -8.92 1.75
N THR A 62 3.25 -8.36 2.20
CA THR A 62 2.65 -7.15 1.62
C THR A 62 3.56 -5.92 1.72
N ALA A 63 4.35 -5.80 2.79
CA ALA A 63 5.28 -4.69 2.95
C ALA A 63 6.35 -4.65 1.84
N ASP A 64 7.05 -5.77 1.60
CA ASP A 64 8.04 -5.84 0.52
C ASP A 64 7.40 -5.64 -0.86
N PHE A 65 6.15 -6.09 -1.06
CA PHE A 65 5.44 -5.85 -2.32
C PHE A 65 5.01 -4.39 -2.51
N THR A 66 4.68 -3.63 -1.44
CA THR A 66 4.49 -2.17 -1.58
C THR A 66 5.79 -1.47 -1.94
N VAL A 67 6.90 -1.91 -1.36
CA VAL A 67 8.24 -1.37 -1.63
C VAL A 67 8.70 -1.71 -3.05
N LEU A 68 8.51 -2.95 -3.51
CA LEU A 68 8.76 -3.35 -4.89
C LEU A 68 7.95 -2.48 -5.87
N GLY A 69 6.66 -2.33 -5.61
CA GLY A 69 5.80 -1.46 -6.41
C GLY A 69 6.28 -0.02 -6.42
N TYR A 70 6.70 0.49 -5.28
CA TYR A 70 7.25 1.84 -5.16
C TYR A 70 8.54 2.00 -5.98
N ALA A 71 9.46 1.04 -5.90
CA ALA A 71 10.70 1.05 -6.68
C ALA A 71 10.42 1.00 -8.20
N ILE A 72 9.49 0.15 -8.65
CA ILE A 72 9.08 0.08 -10.04
C ILE A 72 8.45 1.40 -10.50
N GLY A 73 7.47 1.91 -9.76
CA GLY A 73 6.74 3.12 -10.14
C GLY A 73 7.63 4.35 -10.24
N SER A 74 8.60 4.50 -9.32
CA SER A 74 9.53 5.64 -9.34
C SER A 74 10.42 5.67 -10.59
N GLN A 75 10.66 4.52 -11.22
CA GLN A 75 11.48 4.38 -12.43
C GLN A 75 10.66 4.31 -13.72
N THR A 76 9.33 4.10 -13.64
CA THR A 76 8.46 3.85 -14.80
C THR A 76 7.25 4.78 -14.86
N THR A 77 7.38 6.02 -14.45
CA THR A 77 6.29 7.01 -14.32
C THR A 77 5.24 6.95 -15.44
N ASN A 78 3.96 6.82 -15.07
CA ASN A 78 2.80 6.68 -15.96
C ASN A 78 2.89 5.51 -16.97
N ALA A 79 3.75 4.54 -16.74
CA ALA A 79 3.93 3.39 -17.61
C ALA A 79 2.89 2.27 -17.35
N ILE A 80 2.89 1.27 -18.21
CA ILE A 80 2.26 -0.03 -18.00
C ILE A 80 3.38 -1.06 -17.93
N PRO A 81 3.87 -1.42 -16.73
CA PRO A 81 4.94 -2.39 -16.58
C PRO A 81 4.47 -3.81 -16.92
N LEU A 82 5.27 -4.53 -17.72
CA LEU A 82 5.22 -5.98 -17.86
C LEU A 82 6.23 -6.58 -16.89
N ILE A 83 5.76 -7.15 -15.79
CA ILE A 83 6.60 -7.63 -14.68
C ILE A 83 6.91 -9.12 -14.88
N THR A 84 8.19 -9.46 -14.81
CA THR A 84 8.72 -10.83 -14.91
C THR A 84 9.76 -11.09 -13.84
N GLY A 85 10.17 -12.34 -13.62
CA GLY A 85 11.26 -12.69 -12.71
C GLY A 85 10.84 -12.97 -11.26
N LEU A 86 9.57 -12.82 -10.90
CA LEU A 86 9.11 -13.23 -9.57
C LEU A 86 9.21 -14.76 -9.44
N GLU A 87 9.91 -15.25 -8.39
CA GLU A 87 10.13 -16.68 -8.16
C GLU A 87 8.85 -17.45 -7.78
N ARG A 88 7.87 -16.75 -7.23
CA ARG A 88 6.59 -17.32 -6.82
C ARG A 88 5.42 -16.44 -7.27
N ARG A 89 4.25 -17.05 -7.35
CA ARG A 89 3.01 -16.32 -7.59
C ARG A 89 2.62 -15.52 -6.35
N PRO A 90 2.43 -14.18 -6.46
CA PRO A 90 1.91 -13.37 -5.38
C PRO A 90 0.45 -13.73 -5.04
N ASN A 91 0.06 -13.58 -3.78
CA ASN A 91 -1.33 -13.65 -3.37
C ASN A 91 -2.07 -12.33 -3.68
N LEU A 92 -3.37 -12.24 -3.39
CA LEU A 92 -4.18 -11.08 -3.73
C LEU A 92 -3.76 -9.82 -2.95
N ASP A 93 -3.39 -9.96 -1.69
CA ASP A 93 -2.95 -8.84 -0.85
C ASP A 93 -1.60 -8.29 -1.34
N GLU A 94 -0.69 -9.19 -1.76
CA GLU A 94 0.59 -8.81 -2.36
C GLU A 94 0.44 -8.14 -3.73
N LEU A 95 -0.53 -8.59 -4.55
CA LEU A 95 -0.84 -7.94 -5.84
C LEU A 95 -1.45 -6.54 -5.63
N ASP A 96 -2.30 -6.36 -4.62
CA ASP A 96 -2.83 -5.05 -4.26
C ASP A 96 -1.72 -4.13 -3.75
N ALA A 97 -0.88 -4.63 -2.84
CA ALA A 97 0.28 -3.92 -2.31
C ALA A 97 1.24 -3.46 -3.42
N LEU A 98 1.55 -4.34 -4.38
CA LEU A 98 2.36 -4.03 -5.56
C LEU A 98 1.76 -2.88 -6.38
N GLY A 99 0.46 -2.98 -6.69
CA GLY A 99 -0.27 -1.97 -7.45
C GLY A 99 -0.31 -0.61 -6.74
N VAL A 100 -0.55 -0.65 -5.44
CA VAL A 100 -0.58 0.55 -4.57
C VAL A 100 0.77 1.25 -4.52
N GLY A 101 1.86 0.49 -4.39
CA GLY A 101 3.22 1.04 -4.43
C GLY A 101 3.52 1.76 -5.74
N MET A 102 3.24 1.11 -6.87
CA MET A 102 3.42 1.69 -8.22
C MET A 102 2.56 2.92 -8.46
N ALA A 103 1.31 2.90 -8.03
CA ALA A 103 0.42 4.06 -8.15
C ALA A 103 0.93 5.27 -7.36
N THR A 104 1.50 5.01 -6.18
CA THR A 104 1.99 6.06 -5.27
C THR A 104 3.23 6.78 -5.80
N SER A 105 4.20 6.03 -6.30
CA SER A 105 5.50 6.59 -6.72
C SER A 105 5.51 7.06 -8.16
N GLY A 106 4.80 6.36 -9.07
CA GLY A 106 4.91 6.59 -10.51
C GLY A 106 3.61 6.93 -11.22
N GLY A 107 2.48 7.01 -10.52
CA GLY A 107 1.21 7.24 -11.19
C GLY A 107 0.74 6.07 -12.07
N VAL A 108 1.35 4.91 -11.93
CA VAL A 108 0.99 3.70 -12.68
C VAL A 108 -0.45 3.33 -12.38
N ALA A 109 -1.24 3.10 -13.43
CA ALA A 109 -2.66 2.74 -13.31
C ALA A 109 -2.97 1.30 -13.72
N MET A 110 -1.98 0.57 -14.25
CA MET A 110 -2.10 -0.81 -14.67
C MET A 110 -0.71 -1.46 -14.74
N PHE A 111 -0.62 -2.75 -14.41
CA PHE A 111 0.53 -3.60 -14.68
C PHE A 111 0.09 -4.93 -15.29
N ILE A 112 1.01 -5.64 -15.91
CA ILE A 112 0.81 -6.99 -16.46
C ILE A 112 1.81 -7.92 -15.79
N LEU A 113 1.31 -9.02 -15.25
CA LEU A 113 2.11 -10.10 -14.66
C LEU A 113 1.70 -11.40 -15.34
N PRO A 114 2.49 -11.90 -16.33
CA PRO A 114 2.15 -13.08 -17.12
C PRO A 114 1.80 -14.29 -16.26
N GLY A 115 0.74 -14.99 -16.62
CA GLY A 115 0.24 -16.17 -15.89
C GLY A 115 -0.44 -15.87 -14.53
N VAL A 116 -0.49 -14.60 -14.10
CA VAL A 116 -1.10 -14.17 -12.82
C VAL A 116 -2.26 -13.22 -13.06
N THR A 117 -2.01 -12.12 -13.79
CA THR A 117 -3.08 -11.20 -14.21
C THR A 117 -3.80 -11.77 -15.43
N PRO A 118 -5.05 -11.34 -15.69
CA PRO A 118 -5.77 -11.75 -16.89
C PRO A 118 -4.93 -11.51 -18.16
N PRO A 119 -4.98 -12.43 -19.13
CA PRO A 119 -4.20 -12.32 -20.36
C PRO A 119 -4.57 -11.04 -21.13
N TYR A 120 -3.56 -10.45 -21.75
CA TYR A 120 -3.73 -9.30 -22.62
C TYR A 120 -3.83 -9.75 -24.08
N GLY A 121 -4.94 -9.41 -24.76
CA GLY A 121 -5.17 -9.84 -26.16
C GLY A 121 -5.22 -11.37 -26.29
N ASP A 122 -4.53 -11.90 -27.31
CA ASP A 122 -4.49 -13.34 -27.63
C ASP A 122 -3.53 -14.16 -26.73
N GLY A 123 -3.04 -13.58 -25.65
CA GLY A 123 -2.13 -14.20 -24.69
C GLY A 123 -0.81 -13.44 -24.52
N ASP A 124 0.00 -13.89 -23.57
CA ASP A 124 1.22 -13.19 -23.16
C ASP A 124 2.47 -13.61 -23.97
N ALA A 125 2.33 -14.54 -24.92
CA ALA A 125 3.45 -15.06 -25.71
C ALA A 125 4.07 -13.97 -26.59
N GLY A 126 5.36 -13.69 -26.40
CA GLY A 126 6.08 -12.66 -27.15
C GLY A 126 5.81 -11.22 -26.69
N LEU A 127 4.96 -11.04 -25.69
CA LEU A 127 4.69 -9.72 -25.14
C LEU A 127 5.96 -9.10 -24.55
N GLY A 128 6.33 -7.92 -25.01
CA GLY A 128 7.41 -7.15 -24.41
C GLY A 128 8.83 -7.51 -24.87
N ALA A 129 9.01 -8.31 -25.93
CA ALA A 129 10.34 -8.66 -26.43
C ALA A 129 11.18 -7.43 -26.83
N ASP A 130 10.54 -6.41 -27.41
CA ASP A 130 11.18 -5.18 -27.89
C ASP A 130 11.06 -4.01 -26.91
N LEU A 131 10.54 -4.23 -25.69
CA LEU A 131 10.37 -3.17 -24.71
C LEU A 131 11.67 -2.85 -23.97
N PRO A 132 11.87 -1.58 -23.57
CA PRO A 132 12.94 -1.22 -22.64
C PRO A 132 12.90 -2.09 -21.39
N SER A 133 14.02 -2.70 -21.03
CA SER A 133 14.11 -3.60 -19.88
C SER A 133 14.70 -2.87 -18.67
N LEU A 134 14.04 -3.02 -17.52
CA LEU A 134 14.42 -2.43 -16.25
C LEU A 134 14.60 -3.55 -15.22
N PRO A 135 15.82 -3.83 -14.74
CA PRO A 135 16.04 -4.74 -13.63
C PRO A 135 15.71 -4.05 -12.30
N ILE A 136 15.02 -4.77 -11.41
CA ILE A 136 14.79 -4.37 -10.02
C ILE A 136 15.46 -5.37 -9.10
N GLN A 137 16.46 -4.91 -8.37
CA GLN A 137 17.32 -5.72 -7.51
C GLN A 137 17.03 -5.48 -6.01
N GLU A 138 17.57 -6.31 -5.15
CA GLU A 138 17.45 -6.18 -3.68
C GLU A 138 17.91 -4.80 -3.17
N ARG A 139 18.95 -4.23 -3.80
CA ARG A 139 19.43 -2.88 -3.48
C ARG A 139 18.38 -1.79 -3.73
N ASP A 140 17.50 -1.98 -4.71
CA ASP A 140 16.46 -1.00 -5.04
C ASP A 140 15.35 -1.02 -3.98
N LEU A 141 15.01 -2.20 -3.46
CA LEU A 141 14.10 -2.34 -2.32
C LEU A 141 14.71 -1.72 -1.07
N ARG A 142 15.98 -2.04 -0.79
CA ARG A 142 16.73 -1.49 0.34
C ARG A 142 16.76 0.03 0.31
N ALA A 143 17.03 0.63 -0.85
CA ALA A 143 17.05 2.08 -1.01
C ALA A 143 15.72 2.75 -0.66
N VAL A 144 14.58 2.12 -0.98
CA VAL A 144 13.25 2.62 -0.60
C VAL A 144 13.05 2.56 0.92
N TYR A 145 13.41 1.44 1.57
CA TYR A 145 13.31 1.35 3.03
C TYR A 145 14.19 2.40 3.73
N GLU A 146 15.42 2.55 3.27
CA GLU A 146 16.39 3.51 3.83
C GLU A 146 15.95 4.96 3.63
N ASP A 147 15.38 5.32 2.46
CA ASP A 147 14.85 6.67 2.21
C ASP A 147 13.75 7.06 3.20
N PHE A 148 12.87 6.12 3.53
CA PHE A 148 11.79 6.36 4.50
C PHE A 148 12.24 6.22 5.97
N CYS A 149 13.43 5.71 6.22
CA CYS A 149 14.02 5.62 7.55
C CYS A 149 15.16 6.65 7.77
N SER A 150 15.34 7.59 6.83
CA SER A 150 16.37 8.61 6.92
C SER A 150 16.11 9.60 8.06
N GLY A 151 16.98 9.61 9.08
CA GLY A 151 16.93 10.49 10.24
C GLY A 151 17.25 9.77 11.56
N GLU A 152 17.71 10.51 12.58
CA GLU A 152 17.95 9.98 13.94
C GLU A 152 16.63 9.76 14.71
N HIS A 153 15.71 8.97 14.17
CA HIS A 153 14.44 8.71 14.81
C HIS A 153 14.47 7.39 15.61
N SER A 154 15.09 7.43 16.79
CA SER A 154 15.02 6.32 17.76
C SER A 154 13.68 6.27 18.51
N ARG A 155 12.84 7.31 18.37
CA ARG A 155 11.58 7.45 19.09
C ARG A 155 10.43 7.64 18.11
N PHE A 156 9.36 6.91 18.35
CA PHE A 156 8.09 6.97 17.60
C PHE A 156 6.91 6.96 18.57
N ASP A 157 5.75 7.34 18.10
CA ASP A 157 4.54 7.39 18.93
C ASP A 157 3.50 6.38 18.47
N ILE A 158 3.44 6.12 17.16
CA ILE A 158 2.43 5.29 16.54
C ILE A 158 3.11 4.24 15.65
N VAL A 159 2.59 3.03 15.71
CA VAL A 159 2.78 1.99 14.68
C VAL A 159 1.45 1.83 13.97
N HIS A 160 1.43 1.95 12.65
CA HIS A 160 0.22 1.84 11.85
C HIS A 160 0.34 0.75 10.79
N LEU A 161 -0.63 -0.17 10.78
CA LEU A 161 -0.80 -1.26 9.82
C LEU A 161 -2.12 -1.13 9.08
N GLY A 162 -2.22 -1.75 7.90
CA GLY A 162 -3.44 -1.75 7.10
C GLY A 162 -3.55 -0.54 6.16
N CYS A 163 -2.54 -0.31 5.35
CA CYS A 163 -2.58 0.62 4.23
C CYS A 163 -2.07 -0.04 2.93
N PRO A 164 -2.99 -0.44 2.02
CA PRO A 164 -4.47 -0.30 2.02
C PRO A 164 -5.14 -0.91 3.25
N HIS A 165 -6.46 -0.65 3.39
CA HIS A 165 -7.22 -1.26 4.50
C HIS A 165 -7.00 -2.77 4.56
N ALA A 166 -6.63 -3.25 5.75
CA ALA A 166 -6.31 -4.64 5.96
C ALA A 166 -7.42 -5.58 5.49
N SER A 167 -7.04 -6.60 4.75
CA SER A 167 -7.88 -7.72 4.34
C SER A 167 -8.22 -8.63 5.52
N PHE A 168 -9.10 -9.60 5.32
CA PHE A 168 -9.41 -10.59 6.34
C PHE A 168 -8.20 -11.51 6.63
N GLU A 169 -7.41 -11.86 5.62
CA GLU A 169 -6.20 -12.66 5.81
C GLU A 169 -5.10 -11.88 6.55
N GLU A 170 -4.94 -10.58 6.26
CA GLU A 170 -4.04 -9.73 7.03
C GLU A 170 -4.49 -9.58 8.48
N MET A 171 -5.79 -9.41 8.75
CA MET A 171 -6.32 -9.40 10.13
C MET A 171 -6.03 -10.71 10.87
N LYS A 172 -6.11 -11.84 10.18
CA LYS A 172 -5.74 -13.15 10.74
C LYS A 172 -4.24 -13.22 11.05
N HIS A 173 -3.40 -12.71 10.15
CA HIS A 173 -1.96 -12.61 10.37
C HIS A 173 -1.62 -11.73 11.57
N TYR A 174 -2.23 -10.55 11.67
CA TYR A 174 -2.03 -9.66 12.83
C TYR A 174 -2.50 -10.31 14.15
N ALA A 175 -3.61 -11.03 14.13
CA ALA A 175 -4.08 -11.77 15.30
C ALA A 175 -3.06 -12.81 15.76
N GLN A 176 -2.42 -13.54 14.84
CA GLN A 176 -1.36 -14.51 15.14
C GLN A 176 -0.10 -13.82 15.69
N LEU A 177 0.30 -12.71 15.08
CA LEU A 177 1.49 -11.95 15.51
C LEU A 177 1.32 -11.33 16.90
N LEU A 178 0.11 -10.96 17.29
CA LEU A 178 -0.21 -10.28 18.55
C LEU A 178 -0.68 -11.22 19.66
N ASP A 179 -0.94 -12.48 19.35
CA ASP A 179 -1.44 -13.44 20.35
C ASP A 179 -0.48 -13.57 21.53
N GLY A 180 -1.01 -13.36 22.74
CA GLY A 180 -0.24 -13.38 23.99
C GLY A 180 0.76 -12.24 24.16
N LYS A 181 0.77 -11.23 23.28
CA LYS A 181 1.68 -10.07 23.36
C LYS A 181 0.94 -8.81 23.80
N MET A 182 1.69 -7.85 24.33
CA MET A 182 1.18 -6.54 24.74
C MET A 182 1.96 -5.44 24.03
N VAL A 183 1.24 -4.47 23.49
CA VAL A 183 1.82 -3.23 22.98
C VAL A 183 2.50 -2.47 24.12
N LYS A 184 3.69 -1.97 23.89
CA LYS A 184 4.48 -1.24 24.89
C LYS A 184 3.72 -0.01 25.39
N PRO A 185 3.61 0.21 26.71
CA PRO A 185 3.04 1.44 27.25
C PRO A 185 3.71 2.69 26.67
N GLY A 186 2.88 3.64 26.19
CA GLY A 186 3.35 4.85 25.52
C GLY A 186 3.54 4.72 24.01
N VAL A 187 3.31 3.53 23.43
CA VAL A 187 3.20 3.30 21.99
C VAL A 187 1.73 3.02 21.65
N GLU A 188 1.25 3.57 20.55
CA GLU A 188 -0.05 3.20 19.98
C GLU A 188 0.13 2.30 18.77
N LEU A 189 -0.56 1.16 18.73
CA LEU A 189 -0.68 0.32 17.53
C LEU A 189 -2.06 0.50 16.93
N TRP A 190 -2.12 1.03 15.73
CA TRP A 190 -3.34 1.24 14.96
C TRP A 190 -3.40 0.27 13.78
N ILE A 191 -4.53 -0.39 13.61
CA ILE A 191 -4.82 -1.26 12.48
C ILE A 191 -6.06 -0.73 11.78
N THR A 192 -5.92 -0.31 10.51
CA THR A 192 -7.06 0.17 9.73
C THR A 192 -7.60 -0.91 8.79
N THR A 193 -8.92 -1.04 8.77
CA THR A 193 -9.64 -1.96 7.90
C THR A 193 -11.00 -1.39 7.54
N ASN A 194 -11.80 -2.07 6.73
CA ASN A 194 -13.19 -1.69 6.49
C ASN A 194 -14.13 -2.36 7.53
N ARG A 195 -15.33 -1.77 7.72
CA ARG A 195 -16.30 -2.26 8.72
C ARG A 195 -16.74 -3.70 8.48
N THR A 196 -16.78 -4.14 7.23
CA THR A 196 -17.18 -5.52 6.87
C THR A 196 -16.12 -6.51 7.34
N VAL A 197 -14.85 -6.27 7.02
CA VAL A 197 -13.72 -7.10 7.46
C VAL A 197 -13.61 -7.09 8.99
N ARG A 198 -13.78 -5.91 9.63
CA ARG A 198 -13.80 -5.83 11.09
C ARG A 198 -14.90 -6.70 11.70
N GLN A 199 -16.11 -6.69 11.11
CA GLN A 199 -17.21 -7.53 11.59
C GLN A 199 -16.88 -9.02 11.39
N MET A 200 -16.37 -9.41 10.23
CA MET A 200 -15.91 -10.79 9.98
C MET A 200 -14.82 -11.22 10.98
N ALA A 201 -13.85 -10.36 11.26
CA ALA A 201 -12.80 -10.63 12.24
C ALA A 201 -13.35 -10.77 13.67
N ARG A 202 -14.41 -10.01 14.02
CA ARG A 202 -15.11 -10.14 15.30
C ARG A 202 -15.82 -11.49 15.40
N ASP A 203 -16.60 -11.83 14.40
CA ASP A 203 -17.42 -13.05 14.40
C ASP A 203 -16.56 -14.32 14.37
N SER A 204 -15.37 -14.26 13.78
CA SER A 204 -14.37 -15.34 13.78
C SER A 204 -13.44 -15.33 15.00
N GLY A 205 -13.59 -14.38 15.93
CA GLY A 205 -12.78 -14.29 17.14
C GLY A 205 -11.39 -13.69 16.97
N LEU A 206 -11.01 -13.24 15.75
CA LEU A 206 -9.69 -12.66 15.46
C LEU A 206 -9.46 -11.31 16.14
N LEU A 207 -10.52 -10.53 16.41
CA LEU A 207 -10.36 -9.26 17.12
C LEU A 207 -9.90 -9.45 18.57
N ARG A 208 -10.22 -10.58 19.19
CA ARG A 208 -9.91 -10.81 20.60
C ARG A 208 -8.42 -10.72 20.93
N PRO A 209 -7.50 -11.48 20.27
CA PRO A 209 -6.07 -11.32 20.53
C PRO A 209 -5.54 -9.94 20.12
N ILE A 210 -6.06 -9.34 19.06
CA ILE A 210 -5.64 -8.01 18.61
C ILE A 210 -5.98 -6.95 19.66
N GLU A 211 -7.24 -6.86 20.10
CA GLU A 211 -7.68 -5.88 21.09
C GLU A 211 -7.09 -6.16 22.48
N ALA A 212 -6.89 -7.42 22.84
CA ALA A 212 -6.25 -7.81 24.10
C ALA A 212 -4.78 -7.36 24.17
N SER A 213 -4.08 -7.25 23.04
CA SER A 213 -2.73 -6.71 22.98
C SER A 213 -2.64 -5.21 23.27
N GLY A 214 -3.78 -4.49 23.27
CA GLY A 214 -3.84 -3.03 23.34
C GLY A 214 -3.85 -2.33 21.99
N ALA A 215 -3.86 -3.07 20.87
CA ALA A 215 -4.00 -2.50 19.53
C ALA A 215 -5.41 -1.94 19.30
N LYS A 216 -5.50 -0.86 18.52
CA LYS A 216 -6.76 -0.19 18.17
C LYS A 216 -7.14 -0.55 16.73
N VAL A 217 -8.27 -1.24 16.54
CA VAL A 217 -8.81 -1.52 15.20
C VAL A 217 -9.78 -0.41 14.80
N ILE A 218 -9.44 0.32 13.75
CA ILE A 218 -10.16 1.51 13.27
C ILE A 218 -10.77 1.17 11.90
N SER A 219 -12.03 1.54 11.69
CA SER A 219 -12.74 1.18 10.47
C SER A 219 -13.08 2.38 9.61
N ASP A 220 -13.08 2.18 8.28
CA ASP A 220 -13.59 3.10 7.26
C ASP A 220 -12.92 4.48 7.30
N THR A 221 -11.67 4.55 7.74
CA THR A 221 -10.91 5.79 7.79
C THR A 221 -9.43 5.53 7.49
N CYS A 222 -8.70 6.59 7.30
CA CYS A 222 -7.27 6.55 7.03
C CYS A 222 -6.61 7.67 7.86
N PRO A 223 -5.45 7.45 8.48
CA PRO A 223 -4.73 8.50 9.21
C PRO A 223 -4.47 9.76 8.40
N ILE A 224 -4.33 9.62 7.08
CA ILE A 224 -4.11 10.76 6.16
C ILE A 224 -5.40 11.58 5.94
N SER A 225 -6.56 10.93 5.89
CA SER A 225 -7.84 11.57 5.54
C SER A 225 -8.68 11.95 6.75
N CYS A 226 -8.34 11.46 7.94
CA CYS A 226 -9.07 11.76 9.17
C CYS A 226 -8.63 13.09 9.79
N HIS A 227 -9.32 13.49 10.85
CA HIS A 227 -9.03 14.74 11.57
C HIS A 227 -7.59 14.80 12.13
N PHE A 228 -6.95 13.66 12.32
CA PHE A 228 -5.55 13.54 12.69
C PHE A 228 -4.60 14.21 11.69
N ALA A 229 -4.83 14.04 10.39
CA ALA A 229 -4.05 14.72 9.36
C ALA A 229 -4.21 16.26 9.41
N ARG A 230 -5.41 16.73 9.80
CA ARG A 230 -5.68 18.17 9.97
C ARG A 230 -5.10 18.74 11.26
N THR A 231 -5.00 17.94 12.31
CA THR A 231 -4.41 18.38 13.59
C THR A 231 -2.88 18.33 13.55
N ALA A 232 -2.28 17.61 12.62
CA ALA A 232 -0.84 17.67 12.37
C ALA A 232 -0.44 18.90 11.53
N SER A 233 -1.38 19.50 10.78
CA SER A 233 -1.18 20.82 10.15
C SER A 233 -1.74 21.89 11.08
N PRO A 234 -0.96 22.92 11.43
CA PRO A 234 -1.46 24.02 12.27
C PRO A 234 -2.65 24.68 11.55
N ASP A 235 -3.83 24.53 12.11
CA ASP A 235 -4.98 25.35 11.74
C ASP A 235 -5.30 26.31 12.88
N PRO A 236 -4.76 27.55 12.82
CA PRO A 236 -4.99 28.53 13.85
C PRO A 236 -6.48 28.87 14.06
N ALA A 237 -7.33 28.59 13.07
CA ALA A 237 -8.76 28.87 13.14
C ALA A 237 -9.50 27.87 14.06
N LEU A 238 -8.93 26.69 14.33
CA LEU A 238 -9.55 25.68 15.18
C LEU A 238 -9.02 25.71 16.62
N GLY A 239 -8.00 26.51 16.93
CA GLY A 239 -7.39 26.60 18.27
C GLY A 239 -6.80 25.27 18.77
N VAL A 240 -6.54 24.34 17.88
CA VAL A 240 -5.98 23.01 18.18
C VAL A 240 -4.51 23.01 17.77
N GLU A 241 -3.62 22.93 18.75
CA GLU A 241 -2.22 22.65 18.48
C GLU A 241 -2.10 21.19 18.02
N PRO A 242 -1.43 20.93 16.87
CA PRO A 242 -1.21 19.58 16.41
C PRO A 242 -0.35 18.82 17.43
N PRO A 243 -0.64 17.53 17.71
CA PRO A 243 0.27 16.73 18.52
C PRO A 243 1.63 16.70 17.83
N THR A 244 2.68 17.02 18.55
CA THR A 244 4.05 16.92 18.05
C THR A 244 4.42 15.43 18.00
N LEU A 245 4.14 14.79 16.88
CA LEU A 245 4.53 13.40 16.64
C LEU A 245 6.02 13.33 16.30
N ARG A 246 6.71 12.40 16.93
CA ARG A 246 8.13 12.15 16.71
C ARG A 246 8.35 11.40 15.40
N ALA A 247 7.68 10.28 15.24
CA ALA A 247 7.63 9.49 14.01
C ALA A 247 6.44 8.52 14.03
N ILE A 248 6.07 8.03 12.85
CA ILE A 248 5.09 6.96 12.67
C ILE A 248 5.79 5.78 11.97
N VAL A 249 5.72 4.60 12.59
CA VAL A 249 6.20 3.34 12.00
C VAL A 249 5.10 2.76 11.13
N VAL A 250 5.44 2.34 9.92
CA VAL A 250 4.49 1.80 8.94
C VAL A 250 5.08 0.61 8.19
N ASP A 251 4.21 -0.24 7.62
CA ASP A 251 4.58 -1.37 6.76
C ASP A 251 4.19 -1.16 5.29
N SER A 252 3.86 0.07 4.92
CA SER A 252 3.43 0.42 3.56
C SER A 252 4.20 1.63 3.02
N ALA A 253 4.87 1.46 1.89
CA ALA A 253 5.57 2.56 1.20
C ALA A 253 4.59 3.68 0.77
N LYS A 254 3.33 3.35 0.42
CA LYS A 254 2.29 4.35 0.15
C LYS A 254 2.06 5.22 1.37
N GLN A 255 1.87 4.59 2.52
CA GLN A 255 1.59 5.35 3.73
C GLN A 255 2.79 6.16 4.18
N ALA A 256 4.00 5.59 4.13
CA ALA A 256 5.23 6.31 4.42
C ALA A 256 5.32 7.60 3.58
N ARG A 257 5.07 7.49 2.27
CA ARG A 257 5.07 8.63 1.35
C ARG A 257 4.05 9.70 1.74
N TYR A 258 2.79 9.30 1.98
CA TYR A 258 1.72 10.27 2.26
C TYR A 258 1.85 10.91 3.65
N ILE A 259 2.31 10.17 4.66
CA ILE A 259 2.59 10.74 5.98
C ILE A 259 3.69 11.79 5.88
N ARG A 260 4.79 11.46 5.20
CA ARG A 260 5.91 12.39 5.00
C ARG A 260 5.50 13.66 4.25
N ASP A 261 4.76 13.50 3.16
CA ASP A 261 4.47 14.61 2.25
C ASP A 261 3.25 15.44 2.63
N MET A 262 2.23 14.84 3.26
CA MET A 262 0.96 15.50 3.55
C MET A 262 0.81 15.88 5.03
N ILE A 263 1.38 15.09 5.94
CA ILE A 263 1.32 15.32 7.38
C ILE A 263 2.61 15.97 7.89
N HIS A 264 3.69 15.89 7.09
CA HIS A 264 5.02 16.38 7.45
C HIS A 264 5.58 15.73 8.73
N CYS A 265 5.21 14.47 8.97
CA CYS A 265 5.70 13.68 10.09
C CYS A 265 6.77 12.68 9.60
N PRO A 266 7.87 12.51 10.31
CA PRO A 266 8.85 11.47 10.01
C PRO A 266 8.21 10.09 9.98
N THR A 267 8.69 9.23 9.09
CA THR A 267 8.23 7.84 8.98
C THR A 267 9.38 6.88 9.18
N LEU A 268 9.04 5.69 9.66
CA LEU A 268 9.96 4.55 9.77
C LEU A 268 9.29 3.35 9.07
N LEU A 269 9.79 3.00 7.90
CA LEU A 269 9.24 1.89 7.10
C LEU A 269 9.91 0.58 7.46
N THR A 270 9.12 -0.47 7.73
CA THR A 270 9.62 -1.81 8.01
C THR A 270 8.63 -2.88 7.54
N THR A 271 8.91 -4.17 7.76
CA THR A 271 7.94 -5.23 7.44
C THR A 271 6.84 -5.31 8.50
N THR A 272 5.73 -5.96 8.16
CA THR A 272 4.58 -6.15 9.06
C THR A 272 4.99 -6.80 10.38
N GLU A 273 5.78 -7.88 10.32
CA GLU A 273 6.26 -8.62 11.49
C GLU A 273 7.12 -7.73 12.39
N LYS A 274 8.03 -6.96 11.78
CA LYS A 274 8.93 -6.05 12.49
C LYS A 274 8.20 -4.82 13.01
N ALA A 275 7.16 -4.37 12.35
CA ALA A 275 6.30 -3.31 12.86
C ALA A 275 5.55 -3.76 14.13
N VAL A 276 5.03 -4.99 14.15
CA VAL A 276 4.44 -5.57 15.38
C VAL A 276 5.51 -5.73 16.47
N GLU A 277 6.70 -6.25 16.14
CA GLU A 277 7.82 -6.35 17.08
C GLU A 277 8.20 -4.97 17.64
N THR A 278 8.23 -3.96 16.80
CA THR A 278 8.44 -2.55 17.18
C THR A 278 7.39 -2.07 18.17
N ALA A 279 6.10 -2.36 17.92
CA ALA A 279 5.02 -1.95 18.81
C ALA A 279 5.11 -2.63 20.18
N VAL A 280 5.52 -3.90 20.22
CA VAL A 280 5.64 -4.69 21.45
C VAL A 280 6.90 -4.33 22.25
N SER A 281 8.03 -4.15 21.58
CA SER A 281 9.32 -3.83 22.25
C SER A 281 9.42 -2.34 22.64
N GLY A 282 8.77 -1.45 21.90
CA GLY A 282 8.95 0.00 22.02
C GLY A 282 10.24 0.52 21.39
N THR A 283 10.93 -0.32 20.61
CA THR A 283 12.17 0.01 19.90
C THR A 283 11.98 -0.31 18.41
N PHE A 284 12.36 0.62 17.55
CA PHE A 284 12.22 0.41 16.10
C PHE A 284 13.09 -0.77 15.62
N VAL A 285 12.47 -1.67 14.89
CA VAL A 285 13.11 -2.85 14.29
C VAL A 285 13.12 -2.67 12.76
N PRO A 286 14.28 -2.38 12.16
CA PRO A 286 14.38 -2.18 10.72
C PRO A 286 14.25 -3.48 9.93
N ARG A 287 14.06 -3.36 8.61
CA ARG A 287 13.95 -4.51 7.68
C ARG A 287 15.25 -5.32 7.61
N TRP A 288 16.42 -4.65 7.65
CA TRP A 288 17.77 -5.22 7.65
C TRP A 288 18.56 -4.81 8.87
#